data_b8eb3d53be924098a7ec5d7e573c98c2
#
_entry.id   b8eb3d53be924098a7ec5d7e573c98c2
#
_cell.length_a   1.000
_cell.length_b   1.000
_cell.length_c   1.000
_cell.angle_alpha   90.00
_cell.angle_beta   90.00
_cell.angle_gamma   90.00
#
_symmetry.space_group_name_H-M   'P 1'
#
loop_
_entity.id
_entity.type
_entity.pdbx_description
1 polymer ?
#
loop_
_entity_poly.entity_id
_entity_poly.type
_entity_poly.pdbx_seq_one_letter_code
_entity_poly.pdbx_strand_id
1 'polypeptide(L)'
;LPFVPDPASPGLFGRRLAVSFHIAGESGPMTWHAKALTTSYVTAPGAGSKGASEGEADFRFTTASWYFLDALDMMAPVDARAIVALGDSITDGTASTINGDDRWPDVLARRLNAVHGNRVAVVNAGIGGNQVVGPAHYPPPRPFPGGPSARERLDRDVLSLSGVAAVVWLEGINDFSENGKATVAAVEAGMRDIVGRIRSRFAGVRIIGATLTSALGSSNPNHGSLEEDTKRKALNQFIRSGGLFDGVADFDAATIDSTTGELRPEFVPESTTGGPGDKIHPNRVGYLAMGMAIDLDLLAP
;
A
#
# COMPACT_ATOMS: atom_id res chain seq x y z
N LEU A 1 -18.32 15.81 -8.64
CA LEU A 1 -18.73 17.03 -7.88
C LEU A 1 -17.48 17.53 -7.15
N PRO A 2 -17.10 18.79 -7.34
CA PRO A 2 -16.00 19.35 -6.55
C PRO A 2 -16.48 19.48 -5.08
N PHE A 3 -15.87 18.72 -4.19
CA PHE A 3 -16.02 18.88 -2.77
C PHE A 3 -14.85 19.73 -2.28
N VAL A 4 -15.13 20.93 -1.81
CA VAL A 4 -14.15 21.80 -1.17
C VAL A 4 -14.45 21.77 0.33
N PRO A 5 -13.59 21.15 1.17
CA PRO A 5 -13.75 21.24 2.60
C PRO A 5 -13.67 22.72 3.00
N ASP A 6 -14.71 23.22 3.64
CA ASP A 6 -14.69 24.57 4.21
C ASP A 6 -13.71 24.60 5.39
N PRO A 7 -12.60 25.34 5.30
CA PRO A 7 -11.65 25.46 6.41
C PRO A 7 -12.25 26.11 7.65
N ALA A 8 -13.40 26.80 7.51
CA ALA A 8 -14.15 27.33 8.65
C ALA A 8 -15.02 26.29 9.36
N SER A 9 -15.09 25.05 8.82
CA SER A 9 -15.84 23.94 9.41
C SER A 9 -14.91 22.89 10.03
N PRO A 10 -14.26 23.19 11.17
CA PRO A 10 -13.28 22.29 11.79
C PRO A 10 -13.86 20.92 12.20
N GLY A 11 -15.18 20.80 12.29
CA GLY A 11 -15.86 19.53 12.57
C GLY A 11 -15.78 18.49 11.43
N LEU A 12 -15.25 18.86 10.26
CA LEU A 12 -15.02 17.95 9.14
C LEU A 12 -13.61 17.31 9.15
N PHE A 13 -12.68 17.85 9.92
CA PHE A 13 -11.35 17.27 10.00
C PHE A 13 -11.36 15.89 10.65
N GLY A 14 -10.61 14.96 10.06
CA GLY A 14 -10.52 13.58 10.52
C GLY A 14 -11.77 12.73 10.25
N ARG A 15 -12.75 13.24 9.48
CA ARG A 15 -13.92 12.45 9.07
C ARG A 15 -13.62 11.61 7.85
N ARG A 16 -14.31 10.49 7.76
CA ARG A 16 -14.30 9.62 6.57
C ARG A 16 -15.19 10.23 5.48
N LEU A 17 -14.76 10.08 4.24
CA LEU A 17 -15.59 10.36 3.07
C LEU A 17 -16.27 9.08 2.62
N ALA A 18 -17.56 9.16 2.34
CA ALA A 18 -18.31 8.10 1.68
C ALA A 18 -18.39 8.41 0.19
N VAL A 19 -17.88 7.48 -0.62
CA VAL A 19 -18.03 7.54 -2.08
C VAL A 19 -19.14 6.57 -2.46
N SER A 20 -20.21 7.07 -3.07
CA SER A 20 -21.34 6.28 -3.55
C SER A 20 -21.43 6.34 -5.06
N PHE A 21 -21.69 5.20 -5.68
CA PHE A 21 -21.93 5.14 -7.12
C PHE A 21 -23.01 4.10 -7.44
N HIS A 22 -23.65 4.26 -8.56
CA HIS A 22 -24.69 3.37 -9.07
C HIS A 22 -24.30 2.80 -10.42
N ILE A 23 -24.39 1.49 -10.56
CA ILE A 23 -24.17 0.79 -11.82
C ILE A 23 -25.53 0.46 -12.41
N ALA A 24 -25.91 1.18 -13.47
CA ALA A 24 -27.25 1.09 -14.04
C ALA A 24 -27.48 -0.16 -14.92
N GLY A 25 -26.45 -0.90 -15.28
CA GLY A 25 -26.51 -2.07 -16.14
C GLY A 25 -25.25 -2.94 -16.02
N GLU A 26 -24.88 -3.62 -17.07
CA GLU A 26 -23.65 -4.41 -17.13
C GLU A 26 -22.43 -3.47 -17.24
N SER A 27 -21.45 -3.66 -16.34
CA SER A 27 -20.25 -2.83 -16.32
C SER A 27 -19.11 -3.37 -17.18
N GLY A 28 -19.22 -4.60 -17.68
CA GLY A 28 -18.05 -5.31 -18.21
C GLY A 28 -17.01 -5.64 -17.13
N PRO A 29 -15.74 -5.87 -17.51
CA PRO A 29 -14.67 -6.11 -16.54
C PRO A 29 -14.53 -4.93 -15.57
N MET A 30 -14.50 -5.22 -14.27
CA MET A 30 -14.37 -4.19 -13.23
C MET A 30 -12.98 -4.22 -12.62
N THR A 31 -12.51 -3.09 -12.11
CA THR A 31 -11.39 -3.03 -11.19
C THR A 31 -11.82 -3.48 -9.80
N TRP A 32 -10.95 -4.20 -9.11
CA TRP A 32 -11.24 -4.80 -7.82
C TRP A 32 -10.03 -4.74 -6.89
N HIS A 33 -10.20 -4.08 -5.76
CA HIS A 33 -9.26 -4.11 -4.65
C HIS A 33 -9.81 -5.06 -3.57
N ALA A 34 -9.28 -6.26 -3.54
CA ALA A 34 -9.85 -7.37 -2.75
C ALA A 34 -9.82 -7.11 -1.24
N LYS A 35 -8.74 -6.51 -0.73
CA LYS A 35 -8.48 -6.31 0.69
C LYS A 35 -8.38 -4.83 1.05
N ALA A 36 -9.39 -4.05 0.69
CA ALA A 36 -9.45 -2.65 1.11
C ALA A 36 -9.56 -2.49 2.64
N LEU A 37 -9.98 -3.54 3.35
CA LEU A 37 -10.11 -3.62 4.81
C LEU A 37 -10.91 -2.45 5.42
N THR A 38 -11.77 -1.87 4.61
CA THR A 38 -12.74 -0.84 4.99
C THR A 38 -14.12 -1.35 4.62
N THR A 39 -15.04 -1.37 5.57
CA THR A 39 -16.40 -1.84 5.33
C THR A 39 -17.08 -0.93 4.32
N SER A 40 -17.52 -1.52 3.24
CA SER A 40 -18.35 -0.91 2.20
C SER A 40 -19.72 -1.58 2.19
N TYR A 41 -20.73 -0.86 1.73
CA TYR A 41 -22.12 -1.27 1.78
C TYR A 41 -22.66 -1.42 0.37
N VAL A 42 -23.41 -2.48 0.12
CA VAL A 42 -23.91 -2.86 -1.21
C VAL A 42 -25.41 -3.09 -1.14
N THR A 43 -26.13 -2.56 -2.11
CA THR A 43 -27.57 -2.82 -2.27
C THR A 43 -27.83 -4.16 -2.95
N ALA A 44 -29.06 -4.65 -2.89
CA ALA A 44 -29.47 -5.78 -3.71
C ALA A 44 -29.47 -5.39 -5.21
N PRO A 45 -29.23 -6.35 -6.12
CA PRO A 45 -29.43 -6.11 -7.55
C PRO A 45 -30.84 -5.58 -7.84
N GLY A 46 -30.93 -4.59 -8.72
CA GLY A 46 -32.22 -3.98 -9.11
C GLY A 46 -32.80 -2.97 -8.11
N ALA A 47 -32.09 -2.65 -7.02
CA ALA A 47 -32.57 -1.67 -6.04
C ALA A 47 -32.60 -0.22 -6.54
N GLY A 48 -32.03 0.05 -7.70
CA GLY A 48 -31.89 1.41 -8.25
C GLY A 48 -30.79 2.23 -7.57
N SER A 49 -30.72 3.52 -7.89
CA SER A 49 -29.73 4.42 -7.29
C SER A 49 -30.11 4.78 -5.87
N LYS A 50 -29.23 4.43 -4.92
CA LYS A 50 -29.41 4.67 -3.47
C LYS A 50 -28.30 5.53 -2.86
N GLY A 51 -27.42 6.10 -3.68
CA GLY A 51 -26.28 6.89 -3.21
C GLY A 51 -26.66 8.16 -2.43
N ALA A 52 -27.89 8.65 -2.58
CA ALA A 52 -28.43 9.79 -1.84
C ALA A 52 -29.28 9.39 -0.63
N SER A 53 -29.43 8.09 -0.34
CA SER A 53 -30.21 7.62 0.82
C SER A 53 -29.46 7.96 2.12
N GLU A 54 -30.18 8.57 3.07
CA GLU A 54 -29.63 8.90 4.39
C GLU A 54 -29.63 7.70 5.35
N GLY A 55 -30.41 6.66 5.04
CA GLY A 55 -30.57 5.46 5.86
C GLY A 55 -29.84 4.25 5.32
N GLU A 56 -29.57 3.29 6.21
CA GLU A 56 -28.86 2.05 5.89
C GLU A 56 -29.77 0.92 5.34
N ALA A 57 -31.09 1.08 5.42
CA ALA A 57 -32.07 0.02 5.14
C ALA A 57 -31.96 -0.58 3.73
N ASP A 58 -31.51 0.20 2.75
CA ASP A 58 -31.30 -0.24 1.37
C ASP A 58 -30.00 -1.03 1.19
N PHE A 59 -29.03 -0.86 2.08
CA PHE A 59 -27.68 -1.44 2.00
C PHE A 59 -27.59 -2.70 2.86
N ARG A 60 -28.07 -3.81 2.32
CA ARG A 60 -28.24 -5.07 3.07
C ARG A 60 -27.00 -5.94 3.11
N PHE A 61 -26.02 -5.66 2.27
CA PHE A 61 -24.81 -6.45 2.16
C PHE A 61 -23.59 -5.59 2.47
N THR A 62 -22.56 -6.23 3.01
CA THR A 62 -21.27 -5.58 3.29
C THR A 62 -20.14 -6.32 2.60
N THR A 63 -19.08 -5.60 2.30
CA THR A 63 -17.84 -6.13 1.78
C THR A 63 -16.65 -5.35 2.36
N ALA A 64 -15.49 -5.98 2.46
CA ALA A 64 -14.22 -5.31 2.78
C ALA A 64 -13.38 -5.04 1.52
N SER A 65 -14.00 -5.16 0.34
CA SER A 65 -13.38 -4.85 -0.95
C SER A 65 -13.90 -3.54 -1.52
N TRP A 66 -13.10 -2.92 -2.37
CA TRP A 66 -13.53 -1.82 -3.23
C TRP A 66 -13.65 -2.27 -4.68
N TYR A 67 -14.62 -1.69 -5.38
CA TYR A 67 -14.89 -1.94 -6.78
C TYR A 67 -14.91 -0.62 -7.53
N PHE A 68 -14.30 -0.53 -8.71
CA PHE A 68 -14.25 0.65 -9.59
C PHE A 68 -13.53 1.87 -9.02
N LEU A 69 -13.44 2.03 -7.71
CA LEU A 69 -12.78 3.16 -7.07
C LEU A 69 -11.27 3.01 -7.19
N ASP A 70 -10.61 4.02 -7.74
CA ASP A 70 -9.16 4.06 -7.91
C ASP A 70 -8.53 5.13 -7.02
N ALA A 71 -8.87 6.40 -7.25
CA ALA A 71 -8.34 7.52 -6.50
C ALA A 71 -9.41 8.57 -6.21
N LEU A 72 -9.16 9.38 -5.20
CA LEU A 72 -9.95 10.55 -4.88
C LEU A 72 -9.04 11.78 -4.91
N ASP A 73 -9.24 12.63 -5.89
CA ASP A 73 -8.57 13.93 -5.98
C ASP A 73 -9.40 15.01 -5.31
N MET A 74 -8.73 15.89 -4.58
CA MET A 74 -9.35 17.01 -3.91
C MET A 74 -8.71 18.34 -4.33
N MET A 75 -9.52 19.39 -4.46
CA MET A 75 -8.98 20.73 -4.58
C MET A 75 -8.28 21.09 -3.26
N ALA A 76 -7.02 21.47 -3.36
CA ALA A 76 -6.17 21.73 -2.21
C ALA A 76 -5.35 23.02 -2.40
N PRO A 77 -4.83 23.61 -1.32
CA PRO A 77 -3.86 24.71 -1.41
C PRO A 77 -2.67 24.35 -2.29
N VAL A 78 -2.05 25.35 -2.92
CA VAL A 78 -0.93 25.16 -3.86
C VAL A 78 0.30 24.47 -3.23
N ASP A 79 0.43 24.57 -1.92
CA ASP A 79 1.49 23.93 -1.12
C ASP A 79 1.11 22.56 -0.55
N ALA A 80 -0.08 22.06 -0.87
CA ALA A 80 -0.46 20.69 -0.51
C ALA A 80 0.32 19.68 -1.34
N ARG A 81 0.68 18.56 -0.71
CA ARG A 81 1.52 17.50 -1.29
C ARG A 81 0.92 16.13 -1.07
N ALA A 82 1.26 15.20 -1.95
CA ALA A 82 0.96 13.79 -1.82
C ALA A 82 2.24 12.97 -1.63
N ILE A 83 2.20 12.04 -0.71
CA ILE A 83 3.22 11.00 -0.53
C ILE A 83 2.59 9.68 -0.93
N VAL A 84 3.20 8.97 -1.87
CA VAL A 84 2.71 7.69 -2.35
C VAL A 84 3.41 6.56 -1.59
N ALA A 85 2.64 5.73 -0.92
CA ALA A 85 3.10 4.46 -0.36
C ALA A 85 2.93 3.38 -1.44
N LEU A 86 3.99 3.10 -2.21
CA LEU A 86 3.99 2.09 -3.27
C LEU A 86 4.44 0.75 -2.69
N GLY A 87 3.76 -0.35 -3.05
CA GLY A 87 4.19 -1.64 -2.57
C GLY A 87 3.21 -2.80 -2.78
N ASP A 88 3.46 -3.85 -2.02
CA ASP A 88 2.72 -5.11 -2.06
C ASP A 88 1.67 -5.24 -0.92
N SER A 89 1.37 -6.48 -0.48
CA SER A 89 0.41 -6.79 0.58
C SER A 89 0.74 -6.15 1.94
N ILE A 90 2.03 -5.88 2.21
CA ILE A 90 2.46 -5.28 3.47
C ILE A 90 2.16 -3.77 3.44
N THR A 91 2.22 -3.13 2.28
CA THR A 91 1.77 -1.75 2.10
C THR A 91 0.25 -1.66 2.02
N ASP A 92 -0.41 -2.57 1.30
CA ASP A 92 -1.87 -2.73 1.25
C ASP A 92 -2.47 -2.94 2.66
N GLY A 93 -1.75 -3.63 3.55
CA GLY A 93 -2.09 -3.78 4.95
C GLY A 93 -2.74 -5.09 5.32
N THR A 94 -2.40 -6.19 4.63
CA THR A 94 -2.83 -7.54 5.04
C THR A 94 -2.52 -7.77 6.51
N ALA A 95 -3.44 -8.39 7.26
CA ALA A 95 -3.38 -8.62 8.71
C ALA A 95 -3.55 -7.37 9.60
N SER A 96 -3.82 -6.19 9.04
CA SER A 96 -4.26 -5.01 9.79
C SER A 96 -5.73 -5.17 10.25
N THR A 97 -6.23 -4.23 11.04
CA THR A 97 -7.61 -4.31 11.57
C THR A 97 -8.61 -3.76 10.54
N ILE A 98 -9.70 -4.50 10.28
CA ILE A 98 -10.80 -3.97 9.47
C ILE A 98 -11.33 -2.68 10.10
N ASN A 99 -11.45 -1.61 9.32
CA ASN A 99 -11.84 -0.26 9.75
C ASN A 99 -10.88 0.39 10.77
N GLY A 100 -9.69 -0.20 11.00
CA GLY A 100 -8.75 0.26 12.01
C GLY A 100 -7.87 1.43 11.55
N ASP A 101 -7.69 1.60 10.25
CA ASP A 101 -6.76 2.59 9.67
C ASP A 101 -5.38 2.51 10.37
N ASP A 102 -4.87 1.29 10.54
CA ASP A 102 -3.67 0.97 11.33
C ASP A 102 -2.55 0.31 10.54
N ARG A 103 -2.55 0.47 9.21
CA ARG A 103 -1.46 0.13 8.30
C ARG A 103 -0.28 1.09 8.50
N TRP A 104 0.91 0.74 8.06
CA TRP A 104 2.04 1.66 8.14
C TRP A 104 1.82 2.99 7.38
N PRO A 105 1.13 3.03 6.19
CA PRO A 105 0.80 4.31 5.55
C PRO A 105 -0.18 5.16 6.38
N ASP A 106 -1.12 4.53 7.09
CA ASP A 106 -2.06 5.25 7.97
C ASP A 106 -1.33 5.86 9.19
N VAL A 107 -0.35 5.13 9.74
CA VAL A 107 0.53 5.66 10.80
C VAL A 107 1.33 6.85 10.29
N LEU A 108 1.94 6.73 9.11
CA LEU A 108 2.66 7.82 8.46
C LEU A 108 1.76 9.04 8.25
N ALA A 109 0.54 8.83 7.73
CA ALA A 109 -0.43 9.90 7.51
C ALA A 109 -0.75 10.67 8.81
N ARG A 110 -0.98 9.96 9.92
CA ARG A 110 -1.22 10.60 11.23
C ARG A 110 -0.02 11.41 11.71
N ARG A 111 1.19 10.89 11.54
CA ARG A 111 2.43 11.59 11.92
C ARG A 111 2.64 12.86 11.11
N LEU A 112 2.45 12.78 9.78
CA LEU A 112 2.56 13.92 8.89
C LEU A 112 1.48 14.98 9.17
N ASN A 113 0.25 14.54 9.43
CA ASN A 113 -0.84 15.44 9.81
C ASN A 113 -0.54 16.17 11.13
N ALA A 114 0.05 15.49 12.10
CA ALA A 114 0.43 16.12 13.38
C ALA A 114 1.49 17.22 13.20
N VAL A 115 2.38 17.10 12.20
CA VAL A 115 3.45 18.08 11.93
C VAL A 115 3.02 19.17 10.94
N HIS A 116 2.34 18.77 9.86
CA HIS A 116 2.04 19.62 8.70
C HIS A 116 0.56 19.98 8.56
N GLY A 117 -0.30 19.52 9.48
CA GLY A 117 -1.75 19.68 9.37
C GLY A 117 -2.30 18.93 8.14
N ASN A 118 -3.27 19.53 7.47
CA ASN A 118 -3.97 18.96 6.32
C ASN A 118 -3.26 19.23 4.96
N ARG A 119 -1.97 19.53 4.98
CA ARG A 119 -1.20 19.85 3.76
C ARG A 119 -0.55 18.64 3.09
N VAL A 120 -0.50 17.52 3.77
CA VAL A 120 0.13 16.31 3.26
C VAL A 120 -0.88 15.16 3.27
N ALA A 121 -1.14 14.58 2.12
CA ALA A 121 -1.90 13.35 1.97
C ALA A 121 -0.95 12.16 1.80
N VAL A 122 -1.33 10.98 2.32
CA VAL A 122 -0.66 9.72 2.03
C VAL A 122 -1.60 8.87 1.18
N VAL A 123 -1.14 8.47 0.01
CA VAL A 123 -1.86 7.60 -0.93
C VAL A 123 -1.31 6.20 -0.82
N ASN A 124 -2.14 5.25 -0.42
CA ASN A 124 -1.75 3.84 -0.36
C ASN A 124 -1.97 3.18 -1.73
N ALA A 125 -0.88 2.89 -2.44
CA ALA A 125 -0.83 2.19 -3.71
C ALA A 125 -0.27 0.75 -3.54
N GLY A 126 -0.56 0.10 -2.41
CA GLY A 126 -0.26 -1.30 -2.15
C GLY A 126 -1.21 -2.24 -2.86
N ILE A 127 -0.69 -3.34 -3.41
CA ILE A 127 -1.47 -4.43 -4.00
C ILE A 127 -0.97 -5.76 -3.45
N GLY A 128 -1.87 -6.53 -2.80
CA GLY A 128 -1.52 -7.84 -2.26
C GLY A 128 -0.92 -8.77 -3.31
N GLY A 129 0.28 -9.33 -3.06
CA GLY A 129 0.99 -10.22 -3.97
C GLY A 129 1.77 -9.52 -5.09
N ASN A 130 1.81 -8.20 -5.12
CA ASN A 130 2.47 -7.45 -6.20
C ASN A 130 3.97 -7.69 -6.24
N GLN A 131 4.55 -7.60 -7.43
CA GLN A 131 5.97 -7.81 -7.72
C GLN A 131 6.52 -6.60 -8.47
N VAL A 132 7.79 -6.32 -8.28
CA VAL A 132 8.51 -5.25 -9.00
C VAL A 132 8.55 -5.55 -10.50
N VAL A 133 8.90 -6.81 -10.86
CA VAL A 133 9.16 -7.19 -12.26
C VAL A 133 8.22 -8.25 -12.82
N GLY A 134 7.48 -8.96 -12.00
CA GLY A 134 6.58 -10.03 -12.41
C GLY A 134 5.10 -9.72 -12.20
N PRO A 135 4.20 -10.42 -12.84
CA PRO A 135 4.41 -11.33 -13.95
C PRO A 135 4.88 -10.61 -15.22
N ALA A 136 5.64 -11.28 -16.08
CA ALA A 136 6.21 -10.66 -17.29
C ALA A 136 5.15 -10.13 -18.27
N HIS A 137 3.95 -10.69 -18.21
CA HIS A 137 2.79 -10.27 -19.02
C HIS A 137 1.52 -10.33 -18.17
N TYR A 138 0.71 -9.28 -18.22
CA TYR A 138 -0.56 -9.23 -17.53
C TYR A 138 -1.70 -8.90 -18.51
N PRO A 139 -2.87 -9.60 -18.48
CA PRO A 139 -3.18 -10.70 -17.56
C PRO A 139 -2.41 -11.98 -17.94
N PRO A 140 -1.93 -12.75 -16.95
CA PRO A 140 -1.33 -14.04 -17.21
C PRO A 140 -2.41 -15.07 -17.64
N PRO A 141 -2.04 -16.21 -18.24
CA PRO A 141 -2.98 -17.26 -18.65
C PRO A 141 -3.84 -17.80 -17.50
N ARG A 142 -3.36 -17.69 -16.28
CA ARG A 142 -4.13 -17.94 -15.05
C ARG A 142 -4.19 -16.65 -14.25
N PRO A 143 -5.36 -16.28 -13.69
CA PRO A 143 -5.47 -15.07 -12.89
C PRO A 143 -4.40 -15.03 -11.79
N PHE A 144 -3.61 -13.97 -11.77
CA PHE A 144 -2.62 -13.70 -10.74
C PHE A 144 -3.18 -12.61 -9.81
N PRO A 145 -3.37 -12.91 -8.52
CA PRO A 145 -4.02 -11.97 -7.61
C PRO A 145 -3.20 -10.71 -7.34
N GLY A 146 -1.88 -10.74 -7.62
CA GLY A 146 -0.95 -9.61 -7.40
C GLY A 146 -1.04 -8.47 -8.40
N GLY A 147 -1.93 -8.55 -9.37
CA GLY A 147 -2.07 -7.52 -10.42
C GLY A 147 -0.87 -7.44 -11.37
N PRO A 148 -0.82 -6.41 -12.23
CA PRO A 148 0.34 -6.13 -13.07
C PRO A 148 1.54 -5.73 -12.20
N SER A 149 2.76 -5.92 -12.71
CA SER A 149 3.97 -5.54 -11.98
C SER A 149 3.98 -4.06 -11.62
N ALA A 150 4.73 -3.68 -10.57
CA ALA A 150 4.93 -2.26 -10.24
C ALA A 150 5.38 -1.44 -11.45
N ARG A 151 6.21 -2.05 -12.30
CA ARG A 151 6.68 -1.46 -13.54
C ARG A 151 5.56 -1.16 -14.53
N GLU A 152 4.56 -2.07 -14.67
CA GLU A 152 3.44 -1.92 -15.61
C GLU A 152 2.34 -1.02 -15.05
N ARG A 153 2.09 -1.06 -13.73
CA ARG A 153 1.05 -0.24 -13.08
C ARG A 153 1.50 1.17 -12.73
N LEU A 154 2.79 1.49 -12.87
CA LEU A 154 3.38 2.73 -12.42
C LEU A 154 2.69 3.98 -12.97
N ASP A 155 2.34 3.99 -14.26
CA ASP A 155 1.69 5.14 -14.90
C ASP A 155 0.32 5.42 -14.27
N ARG A 156 -0.46 4.36 -13.99
CA ARG A 156 -1.79 4.48 -13.37
C ARG A 156 -1.70 4.84 -11.89
N ASP A 157 -0.85 4.15 -11.13
CA ASP A 157 -0.92 4.16 -9.67
C ASP A 157 -0.02 5.23 -9.02
N VAL A 158 0.91 5.80 -9.78
CA VAL A 158 1.86 6.81 -9.28
C VAL A 158 1.93 8.03 -10.20
N LEU A 159 2.25 7.83 -11.50
CA LEU A 159 2.59 8.94 -12.38
C LEU A 159 1.38 9.80 -12.80
N SER A 160 0.15 9.25 -12.70
CA SER A 160 -1.10 10.00 -12.94
C SER A 160 -1.55 10.82 -11.74
N LEU A 161 -1.01 10.58 -10.54
CA LEU A 161 -1.43 11.27 -9.33
C LEU A 161 -0.97 12.72 -9.32
N SER A 162 -1.77 13.57 -8.65
CA SER A 162 -1.50 15.00 -8.51
C SER A 162 -0.67 15.31 -7.27
N GLY A 163 0.22 16.29 -7.35
CA GLY A 163 0.94 16.84 -6.20
C GLY A 163 1.95 15.90 -5.54
N VAL A 164 2.41 14.86 -6.23
CA VAL A 164 3.36 13.90 -5.68
C VAL A 164 4.69 14.57 -5.38
N ALA A 165 5.08 14.56 -4.11
CA ALA A 165 6.36 15.10 -3.61
C ALA A 165 7.31 14.02 -3.13
N ALA A 166 6.78 12.88 -2.66
CA ALA A 166 7.62 11.75 -2.27
C ALA A 166 6.94 10.41 -2.56
N VAL A 167 7.76 9.37 -2.68
CA VAL A 167 7.33 7.96 -2.76
C VAL A 167 8.09 7.19 -1.69
N VAL A 168 7.38 6.45 -0.85
CA VAL A 168 7.95 5.43 0.04
C VAL A 168 7.63 4.07 -0.56
N TRP A 169 8.65 3.30 -0.91
CA TRP A 169 8.49 2.10 -1.72
C TRP A 169 8.96 0.85 -0.99
N LEU A 170 8.01 -0.03 -0.67
CA LEU A 170 8.21 -1.34 -0.05
C LEU A 170 7.70 -2.44 -0.99
N GLU A 171 8.58 -3.10 -1.71
CA GLU A 171 8.20 -4.16 -2.63
C GLU A 171 9.41 -5.03 -3.00
N GLY A 172 9.17 -6.31 -3.33
CA GLY A 172 10.20 -7.23 -3.80
C GLY A 172 10.15 -8.61 -3.16
N ILE A 173 9.45 -8.78 -2.02
CA ILE A 173 9.38 -10.09 -1.35
C ILE A 173 8.66 -11.12 -2.24
N ASN A 174 7.61 -10.70 -2.95
CA ASN A 174 6.87 -11.58 -3.86
C ASN A 174 7.65 -11.93 -5.13
N ASP A 175 8.60 -11.10 -5.54
CA ASP A 175 9.51 -11.43 -6.64
C ASP A 175 10.37 -12.65 -6.32
N PHE A 176 10.72 -12.85 -5.05
CA PHE A 176 11.56 -13.95 -4.57
C PHE A 176 10.78 -15.21 -4.18
N SER A 177 9.46 -15.11 -4.10
CA SER A 177 8.56 -16.22 -3.77
C SER A 177 8.58 -17.34 -4.82
N GLU A 178 7.96 -18.48 -4.48
CA GLU A 178 7.77 -19.59 -5.44
C GLU A 178 6.98 -19.18 -6.70
N ASN A 179 6.18 -18.12 -6.62
CA ASN A 179 5.45 -17.58 -7.77
C ASN A 179 6.30 -16.60 -8.61
N GLY A 180 7.19 -15.83 -7.98
CA GLY A 180 7.99 -14.83 -8.65
C GLY A 180 9.28 -15.38 -9.26
N LYS A 181 10.07 -16.12 -8.48
CA LYS A 181 11.35 -16.75 -8.86
C LYS A 181 12.37 -15.80 -9.49
N ALA A 182 12.25 -14.51 -9.21
CA ALA A 182 13.17 -13.52 -9.74
C ALA A 182 14.56 -13.64 -9.10
N THR A 183 15.56 -13.12 -9.80
CA THR A 183 16.88 -12.88 -9.24
C THR A 183 16.95 -11.50 -8.60
N VAL A 184 17.85 -11.32 -7.64
CA VAL A 184 18.10 -10.01 -7.01
C VAL A 184 18.44 -8.96 -8.07
N ALA A 185 19.32 -9.30 -9.01
CA ALA A 185 19.72 -8.40 -10.09
C ALA A 185 18.54 -7.94 -10.98
N ALA A 186 17.59 -8.83 -11.24
CA ALA A 186 16.39 -8.46 -12.02
C ALA A 186 15.51 -7.46 -11.25
N VAL A 187 15.31 -7.67 -9.94
CA VAL A 187 14.56 -6.76 -9.09
C VAL A 187 15.26 -5.41 -8.96
N GLU A 188 16.58 -5.39 -8.74
CA GLU A 188 17.38 -4.15 -8.73
C GLU A 188 17.25 -3.37 -10.04
N ALA A 189 17.32 -4.06 -11.19
CA ALA A 189 17.15 -3.42 -12.50
C ALA A 189 15.75 -2.83 -12.67
N GLY A 190 14.72 -3.54 -12.24
CA GLY A 190 13.34 -3.04 -12.20
C GLY A 190 13.19 -1.81 -11.31
N MET A 191 13.81 -1.81 -10.12
CA MET A 191 13.80 -0.65 -9.23
C MET A 191 14.50 0.56 -9.85
N ARG A 192 15.62 0.38 -10.54
CA ARG A 192 16.31 1.48 -11.24
C ARG A 192 15.45 2.08 -12.35
N ASP A 193 14.77 1.24 -13.14
CA ASP A 193 13.85 1.70 -14.20
C ASP A 193 12.71 2.54 -13.61
N ILE A 194 12.03 2.02 -12.60
CA ILE A 194 10.90 2.69 -11.94
C ILE A 194 11.32 4.02 -11.31
N VAL A 195 12.44 4.05 -10.57
CA VAL A 195 12.99 5.30 -9.98
C VAL A 195 13.30 6.32 -11.07
N GLY A 196 13.89 5.87 -12.19
CA GLY A 196 14.16 6.74 -13.33
C GLY A 196 12.89 7.38 -13.90
N ARG A 197 11.83 6.60 -14.05
CA ARG A 197 10.54 7.07 -14.57
C ARG A 197 9.85 8.04 -13.59
N ILE A 198 9.87 7.75 -12.30
CA ILE A 198 9.30 8.65 -11.28
C ILE A 198 10.04 10.00 -11.28
N ARG A 199 11.36 9.99 -11.28
CA ARG A 199 12.18 11.21 -11.33
C ARG A 199 11.98 12.01 -12.61
N SER A 200 11.78 11.32 -13.74
CA SER A 200 11.50 11.98 -15.02
C SER A 200 10.13 12.67 -15.03
N ARG A 201 9.17 12.16 -14.27
CA ARG A 201 7.80 12.72 -14.19
C ARG A 201 7.68 13.85 -13.18
N PHE A 202 8.34 13.74 -12.03
CA PHE A 202 8.22 14.68 -10.92
C PHE A 202 9.57 15.27 -10.57
N ALA A 203 9.75 16.55 -10.88
CA ALA A 203 10.97 17.26 -10.54
C ALA A 203 11.12 17.41 -9.02
N GLY A 204 12.28 17.02 -8.49
CA GLY A 204 12.57 17.13 -7.06
C GLY A 204 11.86 16.12 -6.16
N VAL A 205 11.21 15.11 -6.73
CA VAL A 205 10.57 14.05 -5.93
C VAL A 205 11.58 13.31 -5.07
N ARG A 206 11.21 13.05 -3.81
CA ARG A 206 11.99 12.22 -2.89
C ARG A 206 11.53 10.76 -3.00
N ILE A 207 12.47 9.85 -3.16
CA ILE A 207 12.16 8.41 -3.25
C ILE A 207 12.86 7.69 -2.10
N ILE A 208 12.09 7.18 -1.16
CA ILE A 208 12.55 6.49 0.03
C ILE A 208 12.40 4.99 -0.19
N GLY A 209 13.51 4.27 -0.21
CA GLY A 209 13.49 2.82 -0.27
C GLY A 209 13.18 2.22 1.09
N ALA A 210 12.17 1.37 1.18
CA ALA A 210 11.88 0.64 2.40
C ALA A 210 12.46 -0.78 2.33
N THR A 211 13.16 -1.21 3.39
CA THR A 211 13.73 -2.56 3.44
C THR A 211 12.62 -3.59 3.66
N LEU A 212 12.72 -4.74 2.98
CA LEU A 212 11.77 -5.85 3.07
C LEU A 212 11.81 -6.47 4.46
N THR A 213 10.67 -6.60 5.09
CA THR A 213 10.50 -7.34 6.36
C THR A 213 10.77 -8.83 6.15
N SER A 214 11.09 -9.55 7.23
CA SER A 214 11.35 -10.99 7.13
C SER A 214 10.06 -11.75 6.81
N ALA A 215 10.18 -12.73 5.91
CA ALA A 215 9.18 -13.77 5.66
C ALA A 215 9.69 -15.16 6.09
N LEU A 216 10.88 -15.24 6.72
CA LEU A 216 11.50 -16.50 7.11
C LEU A 216 10.56 -17.29 8.03
N GLY A 217 10.40 -18.59 7.75
CA GLY A 217 9.51 -19.46 8.50
C GLY A 217 8.02 -19.16 8.33
N SER A 218 7.64 -18.42 7.28
CA SER A 218 6.24 -18.15 6.96
C SER A 218 5.45 -19.44 6.76
N SER A 219 4.21 -19.45 7.24
CA SER A 219 3.25 -20.54 6.98
C SER A 219 2.63 -20.48 5.60
N ASN A 220 2.85 -19.40 4.85
CA ASN A 220 2.43 -19.31 3.45
C ASN A 220 3.34 -20.21 2.59
N PRO A 221 2.79 -21.19 1.85
CA PRO A 221 3.60 -22.18 1.11
C PRO A 221 4.47 -21.57 0.00
N ASN A 222 4.22 -20.34 -0.39
CA ASN A 222 5.00 -19.64 -1.41
C ASN A 222 6.18 -18.86 -0.86
N HIS A 223 6.29 -18.76 0.48
CA HIS A 223 7.28 -17.94 1.19
C HIS A 223 7.95 -18.74 2.31
N GLY A 224 8.97 -18.14 2.92
CA GLY A 224 9.55 -18.62 4.18
C GLY A 224 10.81 -19.45 4.02
N SER A 225 11.32 -19.64 2.80
CA SER A 225 12.55 -20.39 2.57
C SER A 225 13.82 -19.60 2.92
N LEU A 226 14.90 -20.31 3.25
CA LEU A 226 16.23 -19.70 3.45
C LEU A 226 16.79 -19.06 2.17
N GLU A 227 16.44 -19.59 1.01
CA GLU A 227 16.85 -19.01 -0.27
C GLU A 227 16.17 -17.64 -0.48
N GLU A 228 14.87 -17.55 -0.24
CA GLU A 228 14.13 -16.29 -0.29
C GLU A 228 14.71 -15.27 0.68
N ASP A 229 14.98 -15.67 1.94
CA ASP A 229 15.56 -14.77 2.94
C ASP A 229 16.96 -14.29 2.56
N THR A 230 17.76 -15.14 1.91
CA THR A 230 19.06 -14.74 1.37
C THR A 230 18.92 -13.67 0.28
N LYS A 231 17.98 -13.83 -0.64
CA LYS A 231 17.68 -12.83 -1.68
C LYS A 231 17.12 -11.54 -1.07
N ARG A 232 16.23 -11.65 -0.08
CA ARG A 232 15.69 -10.52 0.68
C ARG A 232 16.81 -9.70 1.34
N LYS A 233 17.73 -10.36 2.04
CA LYS A 233 18.88 -9.70 2.68
C LYS A 233 19.78 -9.00 1.67
N ALA A 234 20.03 -9.61 0.52
CA ALA A 234 20.82 -9.00 -0.54
C ALA A 234 20.13 -7.75 -1.11
N LEU A 235 18.82 -7.80 -1.36
CA LEU A 235 18.07 -6.64 -1.81
C LEU A 235 18.02 -5.54 -0.72
N ASN A 236 17.86 -5.91 0.55
CA ASN A 236 17.91 -4.95 1.66
C ASN A 236 19.27 -4.25 1.76
N GLN A 237 20.37 -4.97 1.51
CA GLN A 237 21.69 -4.36 1.43
C GLN A 237 21.77 -3.35 0.28
N PHE A 238 21.24 -3.69 -0.90
CA PHE A 238 21.16 -2.75 -2.02
C PHE A 238 20.30 -1.52 -1.69
N ILE A 239 19.14 -1.69 -1.04
CA ILE A 239 18.28 -0.57 -0.61
C ILE A 239 19.05 0.37 0.33
N ARG A 240 19.77 -0.19 1.32
CA ARG A 240 20.52 0.60 2.32
C ARG A 240 21.73 1.34 1.73
N SER A 241 22.44 0.76 0.78
CA SER A 241 23.76 1.25 0.36
C SER A 241 23.97 1.39 -1.15
N GLY A 242 22.99 1.01 -1.97
CA GLY A 242 23.11 1.04 -3.44
C GLY A 242 23.02 2.44 -4.07
N GLY A 243 22.75 3.48 -3.30
CA GLY A 243 22.71 4.87 -3.76
C GLY A 243 21.59 5.20 -4.74
N LEU A 244 20.57 4.33 -4.84
CA LEU A 244 19.42 4.54 -5.72
C LEU A 244 18.37 5.48 -5.10
N PHE A 245 18.16 5.37 -3.80
CA PHE A 245 17.13 6.07 -3.04
C PHE A 245 17.69 7.33 -2.36
N ASP A 246 16.83 8.30 -2.12
CA ASP A 246 17.18 9.55 -1.44
C ASP A 246 17.22 9.39 0.09
N GLY A 247 16.71 8.27 0.59
CA GLY A 247 16.71 7.87 1.99
C GLY A 247 16.19 6.44 2.15
N VAL A 248 16.26 5.92 3.37
CA VAL A 248 15.86 4.55 3.70
C VAL A 248 14.90 4.54 4.88
N ALA A 249 13.79 3.82 4.74
CA ALA A 249 12.92 3.41 5.81
C ALA A 249 13.27 1.95 6.19
N ASP A 250 14.00 1.76 7.30
CA ASP A 250 14.51 0.43 7.66
C ASP A 250 13.47 -0.41 8.39
N PHE A 251 12.48 -0.89 7.65
CA PHE A 251 11.40 -1.72 8.18
C PHE A 251 11.89 -3.10 8.63
N ASP A 252 12.92 -3.64 7.99
CA ASP A 252 13.56 -4.87 8.42
C ASP A 252 14.11 -4.73 9.85
N ALA A 253 14.93 -3.71 10.11
CA ALA A 253 15.46 -3.44 11.44
C ALA A 253 14.35 -3.17 12.48
N ALA A 254 13.25 -2.55 12.09
CA ALA A 254 12.12 -2.25 12.97
C ALA A 254 11.30 -3.49 13.36
N THR A 255 11.34 -4.56 12.56
CA THR A 255 10.41 -5.69 12.69
C THR A 255 11.06 -7.06 12.91
N ILE A 256 12.34 -7.20 12.62
CA ILE A 256 13.05 -8.49 12.72
C ILE A 256 13.37 -8.87 14.17
N ASP A 257 13.21 -10.14 14.52
CA ASP A 257 13.84 -10.75 15.67
C ASP A 257 15.29 -11.10 15.32
N SER A 258 16.24 -10.42 15.94
CA SER A 258 17.67 -10.60 15.67
C SER A 258 18.21 -11.99 16.06
N THR A 259 17.49 -12.75 16.88
CA THR A 259 17.88 -14.08 17.32
C THR A 259 17.49 -15.14 16.29
N THR A 260 16.29 -15.05 15.75
CA THR A 260 15.74 -16.06 14.84
C THR A 260 15.85 -15.65 13.37
N GLY A 261 15.93 -14.36 13.09
CA GLY A 261 15.84 -13.81 11.74
C GLY A 261 14.42 -13.77 11.19
N GLU A 262 13.43 -14.16 11.97
CA GLU A 262 12.00 -14.10 11.62
C GLU A 262 11.38 -12.75 11.98
N LEU A 263 10.13 -12.55 11.61
CA LEU A 263 9.32 -11.45 12.15
C LEU A 263 9.15 -11.62 13.65
N ARG A 264 9.25 -10.53 14.43
CA ARG A 264 9.07 -10.58 15.89
C ARG A 264 7.76 -11.26 16.27
N PRO A 265 7.75 -12.16 17.26
CA PRO A 265 6.56 -12.94 17.60
C PRO A 265 5.32 -12.08 17.95
N GLU A 266 5.52 -10.94 18.58
CA GLU A 266 4.42 -10.01 18.92
C GLU A 266 3.78 -9.33 17.72
N PHE A 267 4.44 -9.37 16.55
CA PHE A 267 3.92 -8.82 15.30
C PHE A 267 3.20 -9.84 14.43
N VAL A 268 3.25 -11.13 14.80
CA VAL A 268 2.74 -12.23 13.97
C VAL A 268 1.22 -12.41 14.08
N PRO A 269 0.57 -12.38 15.27
CA PRO A 269 -0.87 -12.63 15.37
C PRO A 269 -1.70 -11.62 14.57
N GLU A 270 -2.66 -12.11 13.77
CA GLU A 270 -3.47 -11.29 12.91
C GLU A 270 -4.40 -10.36 13.70
N SER A 271 -4.43 -9.06 13.38
CA SER A 271 -5.20 -8.07 14.12
C SER A 271 -6.72 -8.16 13.90
N THR A 272 -7.15 -8.64 12.73
CA THR A 272 -8.58 -8.75 12.39
C THR A 272 -9.26 -9.90 13.11
N THR A 273 -8.64 -11.08 13.09
CA THR A 273 -9.25 -12.32 13.58
C THR A 273 -8.67 -12.78 14.93
N GLY A 274 -7.52 -12.26 15.32
CA GLY A 274 -6.73 -12.80 16.44
C GLY A 274 -6.11 -14.17 16.14
N GLY A 275 -6.12 -14.59 14.87
CA GLY A 275 -5.52 -15.84 14.42
C GLY A 275 -3.99 -15.82 14.53
N PRO A 276 -3.33 -16.97 14.29
CA PRO A 276 -1.90 -17.15 14.52
C PRO A 276 -1.02 -16.32 13.57
N GLY A 277 -1.60 -15.73 12.51
CA GLY A 277 -0.86 -15.04 11.46
C GLY A 277 -0.04 -15.96 10.59
N ASP A 278 0.70 -15.39 9.65
CA ASP A 278 1.44 -16.15 8.63
C ASP A 278 2.96 -15.90 8.64
N LYS A 279 3.47 -15.10 9.58
CA LYS A 279 4.89 -14.71 9.72
C LYS A 279 5.47 -13.93 8.53
N ILE A 280 4.63 -13.39 7.66
CA ILE A 280 5.03 -12.48 6.59
C ILE A 280 4.34 -11.13 6.72
N HIS A 281 3.06 -11.13 7.11
CA HIS A 281 2.27 -9.93 7.25
C HIS A 281 2.26 -9.47 8.71
N PRO A 282 2.82 -8.30 9.04
CA PRO A 282 2.76 -7.75 10.38
C PRO A 282 1.32 -7.41 10.79
N ASN A 283 1.03 -7.55 12.06
CA ASN A 283 -0.21 -7.04 12.64
C ASN A 283 -0.12 -5.50 12.85
N ARG A 284 -1.19 -4.91 13.41
CA ARG A 284 -1.26 -3.46 13.69
C ARG A 284 -0.09 -2.93 14.54
N VAL A 285 0.50 -3.75 15.42
CA VAL A 285 1.63 -3.33 16.26
C VAL A 285 2.92 -3.29 15.43
N GLY A 286 3.12 -4.28 14.56
CA GLY A 286 4.22 -4.29 13.60
C GLY A 286 4.08 -3.15 12.57
N TYR A 287 2.88 -2.89 12.08
CA TYR A 287 2.62 -1.74 11.21
C TYR A 287 2.87 -0.40 11.90
N LEU A 288 2.54 -0.29 13.20
CA LEU A 288 2.92 0.89 13.98
C LEU A 288 4.44 1.05 14.04
N ALA A 289 5.18 -0.03 14.32
CA ALA A 289 6.64 0.01 14.36
C ALA A 289 7.23 0.46 13.00
N MET A 290 6.71 -0.07 11.89
CA MET A 290 7.12 0.34 10.54
C MET A 290 6.85 1.81 10.29
N GLY A 291 5.61 2.26 10.50
CA GLY A 291 5.24 3.66 10.29
C GLY A 291 6.01 4.64 11.18
N MET A 292 6.43 4.21 12.38
CA MET A 292 7.27 5.01 13.29
C MET A 292 8.75 5.03 12.87
N ALA A 293 9.22 4.03 12.13
CA ALA A 293 10.61 3.95 11.65
C ALA A 293 10.89 4.90 10.48
N ILE A 294 9.89 5.51 9.88
CA ILE A 294 10.09 6.47 8.80
C ILE A 294 10.53 7.82 9.39
N ASP A 295 11.70 8.28 8.99
CA ASP A 295 12.14 9.65 9.30
C ASP A 295 11.35 10.65 8.43
N LEU A 296 10.58 11.54 9.08
CA LEU A 296 9.77 12.53 8.38
C LEU A 296 10.59 13.59 7.66
N ASP A 297 11.82 13.87 8.12
CA ASP A 297 12.72 14.84 7.47
C ASP A 297 13.13 14.37 6.06
N LEU A 298 13.12 13.07 5.80
CA LEU A 298 13.34 12.51 4.47
C LEU A 298 12.23 12.85 3.49
N LEU A 299 11.01 13.14 3.99
CA LEU A 299 9.81 13.40 3.22
C LEU A 299 9.46 14.89 3.13
N ALA A 300 10.22 15.72 3.85
CA ALA A 300 10.02 17.17 3.81
C ALA A 300 10.31 17.71 2.40
N PRO A 301 9.43 18.58 1.87
CA PRO A 301 9.63 19.19 0.55
C PRO A 301 10.78 20.16 0.52
#